data_b3d9151b90eacc058ba5271d22ca340d
#
_entry.id   b3d9151b90eacc058ba5271d22ca340d
#
_cell.length_a   1.000
_cell.length_b   1.000
_cell.length_c   1.000
_cell.angle_alpha   90.00
_cell.angle_beta   90.00
_cell.angle_gamma   90.00
#
_symmetry.space_group_name_H-M   'P 1'
#
loop_
_entity.id
_entity.type
_entity.pdbx_description
1 polymer ?
#
loop_
_entity_poly.entity_id
_entity_poly.type
_entity_poly.pdbx_seq_one_letter_code
_entity_poly.pdbx_strand_id
1 'polypeptide(L)'
;EEIIRNNMNAYGCLEVLMPMVQPKSLWDETERSEQMGPELLGFKDRNDRDFYLGPTHEEVITDIGRQELQSHRDLPKTFYQIQTKFRDEIRPRFGVMRGREFLMKDAYSFDLDEDGMNKSYQSMKECYQKIFDEIGFEYKIVKADSGAIGGNMSEEFHVIADSGEDTLVFNDSDFSSNIELLDETLKTVSYTHLTLPTIAE
;
A
#
# COMPACT_ATOMS: atom_id res chain seq x y z
N GLU A 1 -8.48 6.84 -12.30
CA GLU A 1 -7.79 7.87 -11.50
C GLU A 1 -8.76 8.91 -10.95
N GLU A 2 -9.72 9.42 -11.74
CA GLU A 2 -10.65 10.49 -11.32
C GLU A 2 -11.47 10.09 -10.08
N ILE A 3 -12.03 8.88 -10.04
CA ILE A 3 -12.76 8.36 -8.87
C ILE A 3 -11.87 8.38 -7.62
N ILE A 4 -10.64 7.90 -7.74
CA ILE A 4 -9.68 7.88 -6.63
C ILE A 4 -9.38 9.31 -6.16
N ARG A 5 -9.05 10.21 -7.10
CA ARG A 5 -8.71 11.60 -6.79
C ARG A 5 -9.86 12.33 -6.10
N ASN A 6 -11.08 12.16 -6.60
CA ASN A 6 -12.26 12.80 -6.04
C ASN A 6 -12.52 12.34 -4.59
N ASN A 7 -12.42 11.04 -4.33
CA ASN A 7 -12.60 10.50 -2.99
C ASN A 7 -11.46 10.91 -2.05
N MET A 8 -10.20 10.78 -2.45
CA MET A 8 -9.06 11.20 -1.62
C MET A 8 -9.14 12.69 -1.24
N ASN A 9 -9.48 13.55 -2.19
CA ASN A 9 -9.67 14.98 -1.94
C ASN A 9 -10.87 15.26 -1.02
N ALA A 10 -11.96 14.52 -1.15
CA ALA A 10 -13.14 14.65 -0.27
C ALA A 10 -12.83 14.26 1.18
N TYR A 11 -11.87 13.37 1.40
CA TYR A 11 -11.37 13.02 2.73
C TYR A 11 -10.23 13.94 3.23
N GLY A 12 -9.96 15.04 2.53
CA GLY A 12 -9.00 16.06 2.94
C GLY A 12 -7.54 15.69 2.70
N CYS A 13 -7.27 14.68 1.89
CA CYS A 13 -5.91 14.31 1.51
C CYS A 13 -5.34 15.30 0.49
N LEU A 14 -4.04 15.54 0.54
CA LEU A 14 -3.32 16.44 -0.34
C LEU A 14 -2.58 15.67 -1.43
N GLU A 15 -2.88 15.95 -2.69
CA GLU A 15 -2.18 15.32 -3.81
C GLU A 15 -0.79 15.90 -3.95
N VAL A 16 0.20 15.01 -4.07
CA VAL A 16 1.61 15.31 -4.34
C VAL A 16 2.10 14.46 -5.49
N LEU A 17 3.23 14.83 -6.07
CA LEU A 17 3.95 14.01 -7.04
C LEU A 17 5.41 13.96 -6.64
N MET A 18 5.83 12.81 -6.16
CA MET A 18 7.19 12.58 -5.67
C MET A 18 8.10 11.97 -6.73
N PRO A 19 9.43 12.16 -6.64
CA PRO A 19 10.37 11.58 -7.59
C PRO A 19 10.32 10.06 -7.64
N MET A 20 10.30 9.48 -8.85
CA MET A 20 10.48 8.04 -9.07
C MET A 20 11.93 7.59 -8.83
N VAL A 21 12.89 8.46 -9.17
CA VAL A 21 14.31 8.24 -8.93
C VAL A 21 14.67 8.74 -7.54
N GLN A 22 15.07 7.84 -6.67
CA GLN A 22 15.28 8.10 -5.26
C GLN A 22 16.75 7.94 -4.88
N PRO A 23 17.33 8.88 -4.10
CA PRO A 23 18.69 8.74 -3.61
C PRO A 23 18.87 7.50 -2.73
N LYS A 24 19.93 6.72 -2.96
CA LYS A 24 20.24 5.55 -2.13
C LYS A 24 20.36 5.90 -0.64
N SER A 25 20.84 7.11 -0.31
CA SER A 25 21.05 7.55 1.08
C SER A 25 19.77 7.53 1.94
N LEU A 26 18.60 7.77 1.36
CA LEU A 26 17.32 7.69 2.09
C LEU A 26 17.01 6.24 2.50
N TRP A 27 17.31 5.30 1.63
CA TRP A 27 17.12 3.86 1.86
C TRP A 27 18.15 3.27 2.83
N ASP A 28 19.36 3.80 2.82
CA ASP A 28 20.41 3.42 3.77
C ASP A 28 20.07 3.90 5.19
N GLU A 29 19.45 5.07 5.34
CA GLU A 29 19.02 5.62 6.63
C GLU A 29 18.00 4.71 7.34
N THR A 30 17.11 4.07 6.58
CA THR A 30 16.07 3.17 7.11
C THR A 30 16.48 1.70 7.14
N GLU A 31 17.63 1.36 6.54
CA GLU A 31 18.11 -0.02 6.31
C GLU A 31 17.14 -0.88 5.48
N ARG A 32 16.10 -0.28 4.88
CA ARG A 32 15.09 -0.99 4.09
C ARG A 32 15.61 -1.47 2.74
N SER A 33 16.73 -0.96 2.26
CA SER A 33 17.40 -1.48 1.06
C SER A 33 17.74 -2.97 1.19
N GLU A 34 18.14 -3.42 2.40
CA GLU A 34 18.42 -4.83 2.68
C GLU A 34 17.14 -5.67 2.74
N GLN A 35 16.06 -5.13 3.31
CA GLN A 35 14.78 -5.80 3.43
C GLN A 35 14.10 -6.00 2.07
N MET A 36 14.12 -4.98 1.21
CA MET A 36 13.60 -5.05 -0.17
C MET A 36 14.45 -5.95 -1.07
N GLY A 37 15.74 -6.08 -0.76
CA GLY A 37 16.64 -6.98 -1.44
C GLY A 37 16.67 -6.78 -2.97
N PRO A 38 16.56 -7.89 -3.75
CA PRO A 38 16.71 -7.83 -5.21
C PRO A 38 15.57 -7.14 -5.96
N GLU A 39 14.43 -6.88 -5.32
CA GLU A 39 13.32 -6.14 -5.93
C GLU A 39 13.63 -4.64 -6.09
N LEU A 40 14.64 -4.16 -5.37
CA LEU A 40 15.08 -2.77 -5.42
C LEU A 40 16.10 -2.56 -6.55
N LEU A 41 15.66 -2.02 -7.69
CA LEU A 41 16.53 -1.77 -8.83
C LEU A 41 17.41 -0.54 -8.61
N GLY A 42 18.71 -0.76 -8.42
CA GLY A 42 19.72 0.29 -8.27
C GLY A 42 20.45 0.63 -9.57
N PHE A 43 20.85 1.87 -9.69
CA PHE A 43 21.68 2.38 -10.79
C PHE A 43 22.51 3.60 -10.36
N LYS A 44 23.45 4.01 -11.20
CA LYS A 44 24.27 5.19 -10.99
C LYS A 44 23.97 6.27 -12.00
N ASP A 45 24.06 7.53 -11.55
CA ASP A 45 24.01 8.67 -12.46
C ASP A 45 25.39 8.93 -13.10
N ARG A 46 25.46 9.95 -13.97
CA ARG A 46 26.71 10.36 -14.66
C ARG A 46 27.84 10.83 -13.72
N ASN A 47 27.50 11.13 -12.46
CA ASN A 47 28.45 11.57 -11.43
C ASN A 47 28.78 10.45 -10.44
N ASP A 48 28.46 9.20 -10.79
CA ASP A 48 28.71 8.00 -10.00
C ASP A 48 27.96 7.94 -8.65
N ARG A 49 26.83 8.67 -8.55
CA ARG A 49 25.95 8.64 -7.38
C ARG A 49 24.93 7.53 -7.51
N ASP A 50 24.70 6.80 -6.42
CA ASP A 50 23.76 5.67 -6.37
C ASP A 50 22.32 6.15 -6.18
N PHE A 51 21.43 5.57 -6.96
CA PHE A 51 19.99 5.78 -6.93
C PHE A 51 19.24 4.47 -7.05
N TYR A 52 17.98 4.50 -6.64
CA TYR A 52 17.01 3.44 -6.85
C TYR A 52 15.80 3.93 -7.65
N LEU A 53 15.19 3.03 -8.44
CA LEU A 53 13.82 3.24 -8.90
C LEU A 53 12.86 2.92 -7.73
N GLY A 54 11.96 3.83 -7.42
CA GLY A 54 11.09 3.73 -6.25
C GLY A 54 10.09 2.57 -6.34
N PRO A 55 10.24 1.53 -5.52
CA PRO A 55 9.22 0.49 -5.34
C PRO A 55 8.07 0.98 -4.48
N THR A 56 8.33 1.97 -3.66
CA THR A 56 7.44 2.68 -2.74
C THR A 56 8.05 4.05 -2.37
N HIS A 57 7.37 4.89 -1.61
CA HIS A 57 7.82 6.28 -1.35
C HIS A 57 7.83 6.69 0.12
N GLU A 58 7.83 5.75 1.08
CA GLU A 58 7.89 6.07 2.51
C GLU A 58 9.14 6.89 2.85
N GLU A 59 10.29 6.55 2.29
CA GLU A 59 11.55 7.27 2.52
C GLU A 59 11.45 8.72 2.05
N VAL A 60 10.90 8.92 0.85
CA VAL A 60 10.78 10.26 0.24
C VAL A 60 9.77 11.12 1.00
N ILE A 61 8.58 10.57 1.30
CA ILE A 61 7.54 11.35 1.99
C ILE A 61 7.94 11.66 3.43
N THR A 62 8.69 10.77 4.09
CA THR A 62 9.21 11.01 5.43
C THR A 62 10.25 12.13 5.42
N ASP A 63 11.13 12.18 4.42
CA ASP A 63 12.08 13.27 4.26
C ASP A 63 11.38 14.61 3.99
N ILE A 64 10.35 14.62 3.14
CA ILE A 64 9.49 15.80 2.92
C ILE A 64 8.80 16.20 4.24
N GLY A 65 8.19 15.24 4.94
CA GLY A 65 7.53 15.50 6.22
C GLY A 65 8.47 16.10 7.26
N ARG A 66 9.71 15.60 7.35
CA ARG A 66 10.77 16.14 8.23
C ARG A 66 11.08 17.61 7.95
N GLN A 67 11.01 18.01 6.69
CA GLN A 67 11.32 19.38 6.25
C GLN A 67 10.12 20.33 6.38
N GLU A 68 8.91 19.86 6.07
CA GLU A 68 7.72 20.69 5.91
C GLU A 68 6.82 20.72 7.15
N LEU A 69 6.79 19.64 7.96
CA LEU A 69 5.95 19.54 9.15
C LEU A 69 6.73 20.03 10.37
N GLN A 70 6.72 21.35 10.59
CA GLN A 70 7.54 22.00 11.61
C GLN A 70 6.81 22.18 12.96
N SER A 71 5.49 21.98 13.00
CA SER A 71 4.67 22.23 14.19
C SER A 71 3.57 21.18 14.34
N HIS A 72 3.21 20.88 15.58
CA HIS A 72 2.02 20.08 15.89
C HIS A 72 0.72 20.63 15.26
N ARG A 73 0.71 21.92 14.87
CA ARG A 73 -0.44 22.55 14.19
C ARG A 73 -0.55 22.14 12.72
N ASP A 74 0.51 21.56 12.15
CA ASP A 74 0.52 21.06 10.79
C ASP A 74 -0.13 19.67 10.69
N LEU A 75 -0.38 19.04 11.85
CA LEU A 75 -0.95 17.70 11.97
C LEU A 75 -2.44 17.74 12.38
N PRO A 76 -3.26 16.74 12.02
CA PRO A 76 -2.89 15.62 11.13
C PRO A 76 -2.74 16.06 9.68
N LYS A 77 -1.95 15.34 8.92
CA LYS A 77 -1.75 15.61 7.50
C LYS A 77 -1.66 14.29 6.73
N THR A 78 -2.44 14.15 5.67
CA THR A 78 -2.38 12.99 4.79
C THR A 78 -2.03 13.45 3.38
N PHE A 79 -0.95 12.90 2.85
CA PHE A 79 -0.55 13.10 1.46
C PHE A 79 -0.87 11.85 0.65
N TYR A 80 -1.17 12.02 -0.64
CA TYR A 80 -1.30 10.90 -1.56
C TYR A 80 -0.73 11.24 -2.91
N GLN A 81 -0.39 10.23 -3.68
CA GLN A 81 -0.04 10.36 -5.08
C GLN A 81 -0.62 9.23 -5.91
N ILE A 82 -0.70 9.46 -7.22
CA ILE A 82 -0.94 8.43 -8.22
C ILE A 82 0.31 8.41 -9.09
N GLN A 83 1.18 7.43 -8.87
CA GLN A 83 2.53 7.42 -9.41
C GLN A 83 2.94 6.01 -9.81
N THR A 84 3.76 5.92 -10.85
CA THR A 84 4.43 4.69 -11.25
C THR A 84 5.35 4.20 -10.13
N LYS A 85 5.37 2.88 -9.94
CA LYS A 85 6.32 2.16 -9.09
C LYS A 85 7.10 1.18 -9.94
N PHE A 86 8.29 0.84 -9.50
CA PHE A 86 9.11 -0.18 -10.13
C PHE A 86 9.60 -1.18 -9.08
N ARG A 87 9.24 -2.44 -9.26
CA ARG A 87 9.75 -3.58 -8.46
C ARG A 87 10.37 -4.58 -9.42
N ASP A 88 11.63 -4.95 -9.22
CA ASP A 88 12.33 -5.91 -10.10
C ASP A 88 11.89 -7.35 -9.82
N GLU A 89 10.59 -7.58 -10.04
CA GLU A 89 9.92 -8.85 -9.82
C GLU A 89 10.58 -9.96 -10.67
N ILE A 90 11.00 -11.02 -10.01
CA ILE A 90 11.70 -12.16 -10.66
C ILE A 90 10.79 -12.89 -11.63
N ARG A 91 9.50 -12.99 -11.31
CA ARG A 91 8.51 -13.75 -12.10
C ARG A 91 7.25 -12.96 -12.36
N PRO A 92 7.29 -11.95 -13.25
CA PRO A 92 6.07 -11.27 -13.67
C PRO A 92 5.04 -12.26 -14.21
N ARG A 93 3.79 -12.12 -13.79
CA ARG A 93 2.71 -13.02 -14.17
C ARG A 93 1.36 -12.31 -14.10
N PHE A 94 0.28 -12.97 -14.53
CA PHE A 94 -1.08 -12.43 -14.53
C PHE A 94 -1.23 -11.09 -15.29
N GLY A 95 -0.47 -10.93 -16.37
CA GLY A 95 -0.52 -9.74 -17.23
C GLY A 95 -0.11 -8.48 -16.47
N VAL A 96 -1.00 -7.50 -16.43
CA VAL A 96 -0.72 -6.20 -15.75
C VAL A 96 -0.79 -6.26 -14.23
N MET A 97 -1.28 -7.34 -13.65
CA MET A 97 -1.52 -7.43 -12.21
C MET A 97 -0.24 -7.64 -11.39
N ARG A 98 0.76 -8.31 -11.96
CA ARG A 98 2.07 -8.50 -11.34
C ARG A 98 3.18 -8.20 -12.34
N GLY A 99 3.24 -6.94 -12.73
CA GLY A 99 4.28 -6.39 -13.59
C GLY A 99 5.44 -5.81 -12.78
N ARG A 100 6.55 -5.45 -13.45
CA ARG A 100 7.68 -4.75 -12.83
C ARG A 100 7.42 -3.26 -12.69
N GLU A 101 6.72 -2.69 -13.65
CA GLU A 101 6.33 -1.28 -13.67
C GLU A 101 4.80 -1.19 -13.63
N PHE A 102 4.26 -0.48 -12.67
CA PHE A 102 2.82 -0.37 -12.47
C PHE A 102 2.45 0.97 -11.83
N LEU A 103 1.20 1.39 -12.02
CA LEU A 103 0.65 2.59 -11.43
C LEU A 103 0.03 2.24 -10.07
N MET A 104 0.39 3.00 -9.04
CA MET A 104 -0.14 2.85 -7.69
C MET A 104 -0.70 4.18 -7.19
N LYS A 105 -1.82 4.15 -6.48
CA LYS A 105 -2.19 5.20 -5.56
C LYS A 105 -1.63 4.80 -4.20
N ASP A 106 -0.76 5.60 -3.67
CA ASP A 106 -0.22 5.47 -2.32
C ASP A 106 -0.53 6.72 -1.50
N ALA A 107 -0.81 6.53 -0.22
CA ALA A 107 -1.14 7.59 0.73
C ALA A 107 -0.38 7.40 2.04
N TYR A 108 -0.03 8.52 2.67
CA TYR A 108 0.82 8.58 3.86
C TYR A 108 0.24 9.58 4.84
N SER A 109 -0.06 9.14 6.06
CA SER A 109 -0.56 10.01 7.11
C SER A 109 0.54 10.33 8.12
N PHE A 110 0.48 11.55 8.63
CA PHE A 110 1.30 12.04 9.73
C PHE A 110 0.38 12.53 10.82
N ASP A 111 0.49 11.93 11.98
CA ASP A 111 -0.38 12.16 13.11
C ASP A 111 0.44 12.53 14.36
N LEU A 112 -0.20 13.14 15.35
CA LEU A 112 0.49 13.59 16.56
C LEU A 112 0.77 12.42 17.52
N ASP A 113 -0.15 11.46 17.54
CA ASP A 113 -0.15 10.34 18.46
C ASP A 113 -0.86 9.12 17.85
N GLU A 114 -0.86 8.02 18.58
CA GLU A 114 -1.49 6.77 18.17
C GLU A 114 -3.01 6.89 17.97
N ASP A 115 -3.68 7.70 18.79
CA ASP A 115 -5.12 7.95 18.64
C ASP A 115 -5.42 8.70 17.32
N GLY A 116 -4.56 9.66 16.95
CA GLY A 116 -4.60 10.35 15.67
C GLY A 116 -4.37 9.38 14.51
N MET A 117 -3.32 8.58 14.59
CA MET A 117 -3.01 7.56 13.60
C MET A 117 -4.18 6.59 13.37
N ASN A 118 -4.81 6.09 14.44
CA ASN A 118 -5.97 5.21 14.34
C ASN A 118 -7.16 5.88 13.65
N LYS A 119 -7.39 7.18 13.89
CA LYS A 119 -8.42 7.95 13.20
C LYS A 119 -8.12 8.12 11.72
N SER A 120 -6.87 8.42 11.38
CA SER A 120 -6.41 8.53 9.98
C SER A 120 -6.54 7.20 9.26
N TYR A 121 -6.16 6.09 9.90
CA TYR A 121 -6.33 4.74 9.37
C TYR A 121 -7.81 4.43 9.08
N GLN A 122 -8.69 4.66 10.05
CA GLN A 122 -10.13 4.42 9.88
C GLN A 122 -10.72 5.31 8.78
N SER A 123 -10.34 6.57 8.71
CA SER A 123 -10.75 7.49 7.66
C SER A 123 -10.33 7.01 6.27
N MET A 124 -9.09 6.48 6.15
CA MET A 124 -8.60 5.92 4.89
C MET A 124 -9.35 4.65 4.50
N LYS A 125 -9.63 3.78 5.46
CA LYS A 125 -10.45 2.57 5.24
C LYS A 125 -11.83 2.93 4.67
N GLU A 126 -12.51 3.92 5.25
CA GLU A 126 -13.80 4.40 4.75
C GLU A 126 -13.69 5.03 3.34
N CYS A 127 -12.61 5.77 3.09
CA CYS A 127 -12.33 6.33 1.77
C CYS A 127 -12.17 5.22 0.72
N TYR A 128 -11.42 4.17 1.04
CA TYR A 128 -11.22 3.04 0.12
C TYR A 128 -12.51 2.26 -0.12
N GLN A 129 -13.33 2.03 0.90
CA GLN A 129 -14.64 1.42 0.71
C GLN A 129 -15.47 2.20 -0.31
N LYS A 130 -15.53 3.54 -0.19
CA LYS A 130 -16.24 4.38 -1.17
C LYS A 130 -15.67 4.27 -2.57
N ILE A 131 -14.34 4.22 -2.72
CA ILE A 131 -13.69 4.05 -4.02
C ILE A 131 -14.09 2.73 -4.65
N PHE A 132 -14.06 1.63 -3.89
CA PHE A 132 -14.41 0.30 -4.38
C PHE A 132 -15.89 0.21 -4.74
N ASP A 133 -16.76 0.77 -3.91
CA ASP A 133 -18.21 0.84 -4.15
C ASP A 133 -18.54 1.66 -5.40
N GLU A 134 -17.87 2.82 -5.61
CA GLU A 134 -18.08 3.68 -6.78
C GLU A 134 -17.58 3.02 -8.08
N ILE A 135 -16.51 2.22 -8.00
CA ILE A 135 -16.03 1.40 -9.12
C ILE A 135 -16.99 0.23 -9.40
N GLY A 136 -17.73 -0.22 -8.39
CA GLY A 136 -18.69 -1.32 -8.49
C GLY A 136 -18.05 -2.70 -8.30
N PHE A 137 -16.97 -2.78 -7.52
CA PHE A 137 -16.35 -4.05 -7.18
C PHE A 137 -17.09 -4.76 -6.03
N GLU A 138 -17.21 -6.07 -6.16
CA GLU A 138 -17.50 -6.95 -5.02
C GLU A 138 -16.17 -7.26 -4.32
N TYR A 139 -16.04 -6.93 -3.04
CA TYR A 139 -14.80 -7.08 -2.29
C TYR A 139 -15.00 -7.50 -0.85
N LYS A 140 -13.94 -8.00 -0.24
CA LYS A 140 -13.84 -8.28 1.20
C LYS A 140 -12.63 -7.57 1.77
N ILE A 141 -12.76 -7.09 3.02
CA ILE A 141 -11.64 -6.55 3.78
C ILE A 141 -11.14 -7.67 4.68
N VAL A 142 -9.89 -8.02 4.57
CA VAL A 142 -9.27 -9.10 5.31
C VAL A 142 -8.07 -8.60 6.10
N LYS A 143 -7.77 -9.26 7.22
CA LYS A 143 -6.53 -9.02 7.93
C LYS A 143 -5.36 -9.53 7.10
N ALA A 144 -4.32 -8.73 7.03
CA ALA A 144 -3.10 -9.04 6.29
C ALA A 144 -1.87 -9.06 7.20
N ASP A 145 -0.82 -9.68 6.72
CA ASP A 145 0.52 -9.54 7.30
C ASP A 145 1.13 -8.23 6.79
N SER A 146 1.70 -7.44 7.69
CA SER A 146 2.36 -6.18 7.31
C SER A 146 3.67 -6.37 6.55
N GLY A 147 4.19 -7.59 6.48
CA GLY A 147 5.39 -7.94 5.69
C GLY A 147 6.61 -7.07 5.99
N ALA A 148 7.39 -6.75 4.95
CA ALA A 148 8.62 -5.96 5.06
C ALA A 148 8.38 -4.46 5.36
N ILE A 149 7.14 -3.98 5.27
CA ILE A 149 6.79 -2.58 5.55
C ILE A 149 6.71 -2.36 7.06
N GLY A 150 6.36 -3.40 7.81
CA GLY A 150 6.24 -3.34 9.27
C GLY A 150 4.88 -2.82 9.74
N GLY A 151 4.70 -2.76 11.07
CA GLY A 151 3.44 -2.39 11.70
C GLY A 151 2.72 -3.59 12.31
N ASN A 152 1.68 -3.33 13.09
CA ASN A 152 0.91 -4.35 13.82
C ASN A 152 -0.56 -4.43 13.40
N MET A 153 -0.99 -3.54 12.52
CA MET A 153 -2.32 -3.55 11.91
C MET A 153 -2.18 -3.41 10.40
N SER A 154 -2.65 -4.40 9.68
CA SER A 154 -2.73 -4.37 8.23
C SER A 154 -4.02 -5.00 7.76
N GLU A 155 -4.67 -4.39 6.78
CA GLU A 155 -5.87 -4.89 6.15
C GLU A 155 -5.72 -4.78 4.62
N GLU A 156 -6.29 -5.72 3.91
CA GLU A 156 -6.31 -5.74 2.45
C GLU A 156 -7.74 -5.75 1.92
N PHE A 157 -7.95 -5.01 0.84
CA PHE A 157 -9.21 -5.03 0.09
C PHE A 157 -9.05 -6.02 -1.06
N HIS A 158 -9.70 -7.16 -0.95
CA HIS A 158 -9.66 -8.21 -1.98
C HIS A 158 -10.90 -8.16 -2.84
N VAL A 159 -10.72 -7.92 -4.14
CA VAL A 159 -11.79 -8.03 -5.13
C VAL A 159 -12.07 -9.50 -5.40
N ILE A 160 -13.34 -9.89 -5.31
CA ILE A 160 -13.76 -11.27 -5.58
C ILE A 160 -13.74 -11.52 -7.09
N ALA A 161 -12.99 -12.53 -7.53
CA ALA A 161 -12.87 -12.90 -8.94
C ALA A 161 -12.55 -14.37 -9.11
N ASP A 162 -13.02 -14.98 -10.20
CA ASP A 162 -12.79 -16.40 -10.51
C ASP A 162 -11.32 -16.72 -10.87
N SER A 163 -10.54 -15.69 -11.19
CA SER A 163 -9.15 -15.78 -11.64
C SER A 163 -8.16 -15.10 -10.69
N GLY A 164 -8.39 -15.21 -9.39
CA GLY A 164 -7.52 -14.62 -8.37
C GLY A 164 -6.28 -15.44 -8.05
N GLU A 165 -5.31 -14.81 -7.36
CA GLU A 165 -4.11 -15.48 -6.84
C GLU A 165 -4.36 -16.09 -5.46
N ASP A 166 -5.14 -15.39 -4.61
CA ASP A 166 -5.34 -15.75 -3.22
C ASP A 166 -6.67 -16.43 -2.99
N THR A 167 -6.71 -17.28 -1.99
CA THR A 167 -7.93 -17.95 -1.56
C THR A 167 -8.41 -17.30 -0.25
N LEU A 168 -9.61 -16.73 -0.27
CA LEU A 168 -10.24 -16.20 0.92
C LEU A 168 -11.24 -17.18 1.52
N VAL A 169 -11.29 -17.17 2.85
CA VAL A 169 -12.33 -17.83 3.64
C VAL A 169 -13.14 -16.74 4.34
N PHE A 170 -14.44 -16.71 4.10
CA PHE A 170 -15.32 -15.75 4.74
C PHE A 170 -16.68 -16.39 5.06
N ASN A 171 -17.39 -15.80 6.02
CA ASN A 171 -18.77 -16.16 6.34
C ASN A 171 -19.73 -15.02 5.96
N ASP A 172 -21.03 -15.26 6.11
CA ASP A 172 -22.08 -14.29 5.78
C ASP A 172 -22.15 -13.10 6.77
N SER A 173 -21.39 -13.14 7.88
CA SER A 173 -21.39 -12.06 8.88
C SER A 173 -20.15 -11.19 8.81
N ASP A 174 -19.14 -11.44 9.64
CA ASP A 174 -18.04 -10.48 9.84
C ASP A 174 -16.65 -11.11 9.73
N PHE A 175 -16.57 -12.39 9.45
CA PHE A 175 -15.27 -13.06 9.35
C PHE A 175 -14.82 -13.13 7.92
N SER A 176 -13.61 -12.61 7.66
CA SER A 176 -12.88 -12.82 6.40
C SER A 176 -11.39 -12.90 6.67
N SER A 177 -10.72 -13.85 6.06
CA SER A 177 -9.28 -14.05 6.21
C SER A 177 -8.69 -14.72 4.97
N ASN A 178 -7.44 -14.42 4.66
CA ASN A 178 -6.66 -15.23 3.74
C ASN A 178 -6.45 -16.63 4.36
N ILE A 179 -6.59 -17.68 3.54
CA ILE A 179 -6.44 -19.07 3.99
C ILE A 179 -5.06 -19.33 4.60
N GLU A 180 -4.04 -18.61 4.17
CA GLU A 180 -2.68 -18.74 4.68
C GLU A 180 -2.54 -18.32 6.14
N LEU A 181 -3.40 -17.39 6.60
CA LEU A 181 -3.43 -16.89 7.98
C LEU A 181 -4.30 -17.75 8.91
N LEU A 182 -4.99 -18.76 8.39
CA LEU A 182 -5.85 -19.62 9.18
C LEU A 182 -5.09 -20.78 9.80
N ASP A 183 -5.42 -21.08 11.05
CA ASP A 183 -4.97 -22.29 11.74
C ASP A 183 -5.46 -23.54 10.96
N GLU A 184 -4.66 -24.62 10.94
CA GLU A 184 -4.99 -25.83 10.16
C GLU A 184 -6.35 -26.45 10.51
N THR A 185 -6.83 -26.24 11.73
CA THR A 185 -8.15 -26.67 12.17
C THR A 185 -9.32 -25.91 11.50
N LEU A 186 -9.07 -24.71 11.00
CA LEU A 186 -10.07 -23.88 10.33
C LEU A 186 -10.05 -24.04 8.80
N LYS A 187 -8.97 -24.56 8.24
CA LYS A 187 -8.81 -24.83 6.79
C LYS A 187 -9.78 -25.91 6.26
N THR A 188 -10.43 -26.65 7.15
CA THR A 188 -11.42 -27.69 6.80
C THR A 188 -12.86 -27.17 6.64
N VAL A 189 -13.13 -25.89 6.89
CA VAL A 189 -14.47 -25.31 6.71
C VAL A 189 -14.59 -24.74 5.30
N SER A 190 -15.45 -25.36 4.48
CA SER A 190 -15.54 -25.10 3.06
C SER A 190 -16.34 -23.86 2.69
N TYR A 191 -15.69 -22.79 2.31
CA TYR A 191 -16.16 -21.85 1.28
C TYR A 191 -14.94 -21.08 0.78
N THR A 192 -14.40 -21.48 -0.37
CA THR A 192 -13.21 -20.85 -0.97
C THR A 192 -13.63 -20.04 -2.20
N HIS A 193 -13.35 -18.76 -2.21
CA HIS A 193 -13.40 -17.93 -3.41
C HIS A 193 -11.99 -17.46 -3.75
N LEU A 194 -11.65 -17.50 -5.04
CA LEU A 194 -10.42 -16.93 -5.56
C LEU A 194 -10.55 -15.40 -5.60
N THR A 195 -9.52 -14.69 -5.20
CA THR A 195 -9.52 -13.22 -5.16
C THR A 195 -8.31 -12.64 -5.87
N LEU A 196 -8.47 -11.42 -6.35
CA LEU A 196 -7.35 -10.60 -6.78
C LEU A 196 -6.88 -9.78 -5.59
N PRO A 197 -5.61 -9.89 -5.16
CA PRO A 197 -5.09 -9.02 -4.14
C PRO A 197 -5.12 -7.58 -4.65
N THR A 198 -5.86 -6.75 -3.97
CA THR A 198 -5.76 -5.30 -4.14
C THR A 198 -5.12 -4.79 -2.87
N ILE A 199 -3.82 -4.59 -2.92
CA ILE A 199 -3.03 -4.12 -1.78
C ILE A 199 -3.47 -2.70 -1.48
N ALA A 200 -4.07 -2.51 -0.31
CA ALA A 200 -4.19 -1.20 0.32
C ALA A 200 -3.11 -1.15 1.42
N GLU A 201 -1.95 -0.68 1.04
CA GLU A 201 -0.90 -0.30 2.00
C GLU A 201 -1.15 1.11 2.52
#